data_c950e4816b160614ab3421bce37d8513
#
_entry.id   c950e4816b160614ab3421bce37d8513
#
_cell.length_a   1.000
_cell.length_b   1.000
_cell.length_c   1.000
_cell.angle_alpha   90.00
_cell.angle_beta   90.00
_cell.angle_gamma   90.00
#
_symmetry.space_group_name_H-M   'P 1'
#
loop_
_entity.id
_entity.type
_entity.pdbx_description
1 polymer ?
#
loop_
_entity_poly.entity_id
_entity_poly.type
_entity_poly.pdbx_seq_one_letter_code
_entity_poly.pdbx_strand_id
1 'polypeptide(L)'
;MPPRRKEIRKQREPESFESCMDAGVDQDERGERFSVGAKAERHYVKALSLYQQAAQFRPSSVDAWYNAARVQYLLGTQFHLPPDALVTLIESCRLYVEALERAPTPSDGIPPASRLDVLSNGGYALQALAEFIDEWGAMEMDAACIITAERAGIKLRTTLPTSLYMAAAMWFEQVIQGQELVLQQALVSITDPNLSLIHI
;
A
#
# COMPACT_ATOMS: atom_id res chain seq x y z
N MET A 1 -2.71 2.36 53.08
CA MET A 1 -3.30 3.05 51.95
C MET A 1 -3.49 2.02 50.84
N PRO A 2 -4.68 1.80 50.33
CA PRO A 2 -4.86 0.91 49.18
C PRO A 2 -4.27 1.53 47.92
N PRO A 3 -3.69 0.73 46.98
CA PRO A 3 -3.13 1.24 45.75
C PRO A 3 -4.25 1.85 44.90
N ARG A 4 -4.02 3.11 44.42
CA ARG A 4 -4.91 3.77 43.46
C ARG A 4 -5.01 2.89 42.21
N ARG A 5 -6.17 2.33 41.91
CA ARG A 5 -6.50 1.75 40.61
C ARG A 5 -6.25 2.85 39.54
N LYS A 6 -5.26 2.62 38.68
CA LYS A 6 -5.11 3.41 37.46
C LYS A 6 -6.38 3.17 36.64
N GLU A 7 -7.23 4.18 36.52
CA GLU A 7 -8.30 4.16 35.54
C GLU A 7 -7.67 4.00 34.15
N ILE A 8 -7.88 2.83 33.54
CA ILE A 8 -7.53 2.60 32.16
C ILE A 8 -8.49 3.49 31.36
N ARG A 9 -8.01 4.66 30.93
CA ARG A 9 -8.73 5.49 29.95
C ARG A 9 -9.01 4.60 28.74
N LYS A 10 -10.26 4.19 28.57
CA LYS A 10 -10.71 3.60 27.30
C LYS A 10 -10.37 4.61 26.21
N GLN A 11 -9.41 4.28 25.34
CA GLN A 11 -9.20 5.06 24.13
C GLN A 11 -10.52 5.10 23.37
N ARG A 12 -11.05 6.30 23.15
CA ARG A 12 -12.20 6.49 22.28
C ARG A 12 -11.84 5.96 20.90
N GLU A 13 -12.78 5.23 20.30
CA GLU A 13 -12.63 4.82 18.90
C GLU A 13 -12.56 6.08 18.02
N PRO A 14 -11.72 6.10 16.98
CA PRO A 14 -11.65 7.22 16.07
C PRO A 14 -12.99 7.41 15.35
N GLU A 15 -13.47 8.66 15.31
CA GLU A 15 -14.81 8.99 14.78
C GLU A 15 -14.73 9.82 13.49
N SER A 16 -13.53 10.06 12.92
CA SER A 16 -13.33 10.85 11.69
C SER A 16 -12.18 10.28 10.85
N PHE A 17 -12.15 10.70 9.59
CA PHE A 17 -11.07 10.37 8.68
C PHE A 17 -9.70 10.72 9.27
N GLU A 18 -9.53 11.97 9.71
CA GLU A 18 -8.28 12.48 10.26
C GLU A 18 -7.86 11.68 11.49
N SER A 19 -8.78 11.43 12.42
CA SER A 19 -8.48 10.67 13.64
C SER A 19 -8.12 9.21 13.36
N CYS A 20 -8.71 8.60 12.30
CA CYS A 20 -8.34 7.26 11.85
C CYS A 20 -6.94 7.26 11.22
N MET A 21 -6.62 8.25 10.37
CA MET A 21 -5.29 8.37 9.75
C MET A 21 -4.20 8.57 10.79
N ASP A 22 -4.37 9.52 11.71
CA ASP A 22 -3.40 9.81 12.78
C ASP A 22 -3.17 8.60 13.67
N ALA A 23 -4.25 7.94 14.09
CA ALA A 23 -4.15 6.72 14.90
C ALA A 23 -3.52 5.56 14.12
N GLY A 24 -3.76 5.47 12.82
CA GLY A 24 -3.15 4.50 11.92
C GLY A 24 -1.65 4.68 11.85
N VAL A 25 -1.18 5.91 11.63
CA VAL A 25 0.25 6.28 11.60
C VAL A 25 0.91 5.95 12.95
N ASP A 26 0.30 6.32 14.09
CA ASP A 26 0.84 5.99 15.42
C ASP A 26 1.01 4.47 15.63
N GLN A 27 0.07 3.65 15.15
CA GLN A 27 0.19 2.20 15.24
C GLN A 27 1.26 1.64 14.29
N ASP A 28 1.35 2.17 13.09
CA ASP A 28 2.34 1.80 12.07
C ASP A 28 3.76 2.06 12.57
N GLU A 29 4.05 3.28 13.07
CA GLU A 29 5.32 3.62 13.69
C GLU A 29 5.67 2.74 14.89
N ARG A 30 4.67 2.31 15.67
CA ARG A 30 4.91 1.36 16.77
C ARG A 30 5.26 -0.01 16.23
N GLY A 31 4.64 -0.46 15.13
CA GLY A 31 5.01 -1.68 14.43
C GLY A 31 6.47 -1.65 14.00
N GLU A 32 6.89 -0.58 13.36
CA GLU A 32 8.27 -0.36 12.91
C GLU A 32 9.28 -0.41 14.06
N ARG A 33 8.97 0.21 15.21
CA ARG A 33 9.86 0.19 16.39
C ARG A 33 10.10 -1.20 16.96
N PHE A 34 9.13 -2.12 16.80
CA PHE A 34 9.28 -3.51 17.22
C PHE A 34 9.90 -4.39 16.15
N SER A 35 9.91 -3.93 14.91
CA SER A 35 10.45 -4.55 13.70
C SER A 35 9.81 -5.91 13.36
N VAL A 36 9.87 -6.89 14.26
CA VAL A 36 9.44 -8.28 14.02
C VAL A 36 8.67 -8.85 15.21
N GLY A 37 7.98 -9.98 14.98
CA GLY A 37 7.30 -10.78 15.99
C GLY A 37 5.87 -10.29 16.30
N ALA A 38 5.18 -11.06 17.12
CA ALA A 38 3.74 -10.88 17.40
C ALA A 38 3.33 -9.50 17.96
N LYS A 39 4.28 -8.73 18.49
CA LYS A 39 4.00 -7.37 18.98
C LYS A 39 3.97 -6.38 17.83
N ALA A 40 4.91 -6.45 16.89
CA ALA A 40 4.90 -5.66 15.67
C ALA A 40 3.65 -5.97 14.83
N GLU A 41 3.39 -7.24 14.60
CA GLU A 41 2.21 -7.71 13.87
C GLU A 41 0.90 -7.14 14.42
N ARG A 42 0.69 -7.18 15.73
CA ARG A 42 -0.52 -6.61 16.37
C ARG A 42 -0.67 -5.12 16.11
N HIS A 43 0.42 -4.38 16.05
CA HIS A 43 0.39 -2.95 15.71
C HIS A 43 0.05 -2.73 14.24
N TYR A 44 0.62 -3.52 13.32
CA TYR A 44 0.29 -3.45 11.89
C TYR A 44 -1.15 -3.85 11.59
N VAL A 45 -1.67 -4.91 12.22
CA VAL A 45 -3.09 -5.30 12.09
C VAL A 45 -4.02 -4.17 12.55
N LYS A 46 -3.65 -3.48 13.64
CA LYS A 46 -4.43 -2.35 14.13
C LYS A 46 -4.31 -1.13 13.20
N ALA A 47 -3.13 -0.83 12.68
CA ALA A 47 -2.92 0.23 11.68
C ALA A 47 -3.76 -0.03 10.43
N LEU A 48 -3.74 -1.25 9.90
CA LEU A 48 -4.55 -1.67 8.76
C LEU A 48 -6.05 -1.41 8.98
N SER A 49 -6.58 -1.84 10.14
CA SER A 49 -7.99 -1.59 10.48
C SER A 49 -8.33 -0.10 10.50
N LEU A 50 -7.43 0.74 11.01
CA LEU A 50 -7.63 2.19 11.08
C LEU A 50 -7.58 2.85 9.70
N TYR A 51 -6.65 2.45 8.83
CA TYR A 51 -6.60 2.94 7.44
C TYR A 51 -7.82 2.50 6.63
N GLN A 52 -8.30 1.27 6.83
CA GLN A 52 -9.54 0.81 6.19
C GLN A 52 -10.77 1.58 6.68
N GLN A 53 -10.84 1.94 7.97
CA GLN A 53 -11.89 2.83 8.49
C GLN A 53 -11.76 4.24 7.89
N ALA A 54 -10.55 4.79 7.77
CA ALA A 54 -10.32 6.06 7.10
C ALA A 54 -10.82 6.04 5.65
N ALA A 55 -10.55 4.97 4.92
CA ALA A 55 -11.04 4.78 3.56
C ALA A 55 -12.57 4.71 3.48
N GLN A 56 -13.26 4.22 4.53
CA GLN A 56 -14.72 4.25 4.61
C GLN A 56 -15.24 5.68 4.84
N PHE A 57 -14.57 6.48 5.70
CA PHE A 57 -14.95 7.89 5.92
C PHE A 57 -14.71 8.75 4.69
N ARG A 58 -13.62 8.51 3.94
CA ARG A 58 -13.28 9.27 2.74
C ARG A 58 -12.83 8.31 1.62
N PRO A 59 -13.79 7.70 0.89
CA PRO A 59 -13.48 6.72 -0.16
C PRO A 59 -12.61 7.25 -1.30
N SER A 60 -12.54 8.55 -1.49
CA SER A 60 -11.70 9.19 -2.51
C SER A 60 -10.25 9.43 -2.07
N SER A 61 -9.89 9.13 -0.82
CA SER A 61 -8.53 9.36 -0.31
C SER A 61 -7.56 8.32 -0.86
N VAL A 62 -6.59 8.77 -1.64
CA VAL A 62 -5.46 7.93 -2.09
C VAL A 62 -4.67 7.40 -0.91
N ASP A 63 -4.35 8.28 0.05
CA ASP A 63 -3.47 7.97 1.18
C ASP A 63 -4.04 6.86 2.08
N ALA A 64 -5.37 6.84 2.29
CA ALA A 64 -6.00 5.81 3.11
C ALA A 64 -5.87 4.43 2.46
N TRP A 65 -6.15 4.32 1.16
CA TRP A 65 -6.02 3.08 0.39
C TRP A 65 -4.56 2.65 0.26
N TYR A 66 -3.66 3.59 -0.03
CA TYR A 66 -2.22 3.35 -0.14
C TYR A 66 -1.62 2.81 1.17
N ASN A 67 -1.90 3.47 2.31
CA ASN A 67 -1.38 3.03 3.60
C ASN A 67 -1.96 1.66 4.02
N ALA A 68 -3.24 1.41 3.75
CA ALA A 68 -3.82 0.09 3.95
C ALA A 68 -3.12 -0.98 3.10
N ALA A 69 -2.86 -0.69 1.81
CA ALA A 69 -2.17 -1.59 0.89
C ALA A 69 -0.74 -1.89 1.36
N ARG A 70 0.00 -0.87 1.79
CA ARG A 70 1.38 -0.98 2.28
C ARG A 70 1.46 -1.86 3.53
N VAL A 71 0.59 -1.62 4.49
CA VAL A 71 0.55 -2.45 5.72
C VAL A 71 0.13 -3.87 5.40
N GLN A 72 -0.82 -4.07 4.49
CA GLN A 72 -1.23 -5.39 4.03
C GLN A 72 -0.06 -6.15 3.38
N TYR A 73 0.75 -5.45 2.54
CA TYR A 73 1.97 -6.01 1.95
C TYR A 73 2.97 -6.46 3.01
N LEU A 74 3.24 -5.62 4.03
CA LEU A 74 4.14 -5.96 5.13
C LEU A 74 3.66 -7.20 5.90
N LEU A 75 2.37 -7.28 6.19
CA LEU A 75 1.79 -8.44 6.87
C LEU A 75 1.98 -9.71 6.04
N GLY A 76 1.75 -9.65 4.73
CA GLY A 76 1.89 -10.81 3.85
C GLY A 76 3.32 -11.28 3.66
N THR A 77 4.29 -10.34 3.62
CA THR A 77 5.69 -10.67 3.34
C THR A 77 6.52 -10.99 4.59
N GLN A 78 6.13 -10.47 5.76
CA GLN A 78 6.99 -10.55 6.96
C GLN A 78 6.36 -11.31 8.13
N PHE A 79 5.04 -11.44 8.18
CA PHE A 79 4.36 -11.97 9.37
C PHE A 79 3.50 -13.19 9.09
N HIS A 80 2.88 -13.28 7.93
CA HIS A 80 2.00 -14.39 7.61
C HIS A 80 2.76 -15.53 6.94
N LEU A 81 2.30 -16.74 7.21
CA LEU A 81 2.75 -17.96 6.55
C LEU A 81 1.69 -18.40 5.53
N PRO A 82 2.03 -19.25 4.54
CA PRO A 82 1.04 -19.88 3.68
C PRO A 82 0.00 -20.66 4.49
N PRO A 83 -1.31 -20.65 4.13
CA PRO A 83 -1.89 -19.95 2.95
C PRO A 83 -2.25 -18.48 3.21
N ASP A 84 -2.22 -17.99 4.45
CA ASP A 84 -2.67 -16.65 4.84
C ASP A 84 -1.83 -15.56 4.15
N ALA A 85 -0.52 -15.80 3.94
CA ALA A 85 0.36 -14.88 3.21
C ALA A 85 -0.15 -14.61 1.79
N LEU A 86 -0.61 -15.65 1.07
CA LEU A 86 -1.14 -15.52 -0.28
C LEU A 86 -2.39 -14.62 -0.31
N VAL A 87 -3.36 -14.89 0.59
CA VAL A 87 -4.59 -14.07 0.70
C VAL A 87 -4.24 -12.62 1.00
N THR A 88 -3.28 -12.41 1.90
CA THR A 88 -2.82 -11.09 2.31
C THR A 88 -2.15 -10.33 1.16
N LEU A 89 -1.32 -10.98 0.37
CA LEU A 89 -0.66 -10.38 -0.80
C LEU A 89 -1.66 -10.03 -1.91
N ILE A 90 -2.64 -10.91 -2.16
CA ILE A 90 -3.73 -10.64 -3.12
C ILE A 90 -4.51 -9.39 -2.70
N GLU A 91 -4.87 -9.30 -1.43
CA GLU A 91 -5.61 -8.15 -0.90
C GLU A 91 -4.76 -6.87 -0.95
N SER A 92 -3.45 -6.94 -0.71
CA SER A 92 -2.53 -5.82 -0.89
C SER A 92 -2.57 -5.30 -2.33
N CYS A 93 -2.42 -6.18 -3.32
CA CYS A 93 -2.50 -5.80 -4.74
C CYS A 93 -3.85 -5.12 -5.07
N ARG A 94 -4.96 -5.65 -4.56
CA ARG A 94 -6.28 -5.06 -4.73
C ARG A 94 -6.35 -3.64 -4.17
N LEU A 95 -5.83 -3.43 -2.96
CA LEU A 95 -5.83 -2.12 -2.31
C LEU A 95 -4.94 -1.10 -3.05
N TYR A 96 -3.81 -1.54 -3.65
CA TYR A 96 -3.01 -0.68 -4.51
C TYR A 96 -3.75 -0.28 -5.80
N VAL A 97 -4.51 -1.18 -6.41
CA VAL A 97 -5.38 -0.84 -7.56
C VAL A 97 -6.41 0.21 -7.15
N GLU A 98 -7.07 0.04 -6.00
CA GLU A 98 -8.03 1.01 -5.45
C GLU A 98 -7.38 2.39 -5.23
N ALA A 99 -6.15 2.42 -4.71
CA ALA A 99 -5.40 3.67 -4.54
C ALA A 99 -5.05 4.30 -5.90
N LEU A 100 -4.64 3.50 -6.89
CA LEU A 100 -4.26 3.98 -8.22
C LEU A 100 -5.44 4.58 -8.98
N GLU A 101 -6.63 3.98 -8.88
CA GLU A 101 -7.86 4.50 -9.50
C GLU A 101 -8.27 5.87 -8.96
N ARG A 102 -7.90 6.15 -7.71
CA ARG A 102 -8.20 7.44 -7.03
C ARG A 102 -7.07 8.45 -7.18
N ALA A 103 -5.87 7.99 -7.52
CA ALA A 103 -4.73 8.88 -7.72
C ALA A 103 -4.98 9.78 -8.93
N PRO A 104 -4.71 11.10 -8.81
CA PRO A 104 -4.94 12.04 -9.89
C PRO A 104 -4.22 11.61 -11.17
N THR A 105 -4.92 11.71 -12.29
CA THR A 105 -4.30 11.53 -13.60
C THR A 105 -3.51 12.79 -13.96
N PRO A 106 -2.38 12.65 -14.68
CA PRO A 106 -1.57 13.80 -15.08
C PRO A 106 -2.40 14.75 -15.96
N SER A 107 -2.52 16.02 -15.56
CA SER A 107 -3.13 17.05 -16.42
C SER A 107 -2.18 17.55 -17.50
N ASP A 108 -0.86 17.55 -17.20
CA ASP A 108 0.22 18.09 -18.04
C ASP A 108 1.23 17.01 -18.45
N GLY A 109 0.82 15.75 -18.46
CA GLY A 109 1.68 14.61 -18.79
C GLY A 109 2.55 14.12 -17.63
N ILE A 110 2.69 14.90 -16.54
CA ILE A 110 3.53 14.53 -15.40
C ILE A 110 2.68 13.92 -14.30
N PRO A 111 2.94 12.66 -13.93
CA PRO A 111 2.20 12.04 -12.86
C PRO A 111 2.59 12.66 -11.51
N PRO A 112 1.61 12.93 -10.62
CA PRO A 112 1.90 13.39 -9.27
C PRO A 112 2.69 12.35 -8.47
N ALA A 113 3.49 12.79 -7.50
CA ALA A 113 4.33 11.91 -6.68
C ALA A 113 3.51 10.79 -6.01
N SER A 114 2.32 11.10 -5.50
CA SER A 114 1.42 10.11 -4.90
C SER A 114 1.05 8.97 -5.86
N ARG A 115 0.89 9.26 -7.15
CA ARG A 115 0.63 8.23 -8.16
C ARG A 115 1.87 7.37 -8.42
N LEU A 116 3.06 7.98 -8.47
CA LEU A 116 4.32 7.26 -8.64
C LEU A 116 4.60 6.34 -7.45
N ASP A 117 4.31 6.79 -6.23
CA ASP A 117 4.44 5.98 -5.01
C ASP A 117 3.51 4.76 -5.04
N VAL A 118 2.25 4.94 -5.45
CA VAL A 118 1.29 3.85 -5.60
C VAL A 118 1.77 2.83 -6.64
N LEU A 119 2.22 3.28 -7.80
CA LEU A 119 2.73 2.41 -8.87
C LEU A 119 3.97 1.64 -8.43
N SER A 120 4.92 2.31 -7.78
CA SER A 120 6.17 1.70 -7.31
C SER A 120 5.88 0.60 -6.28
N ASN A 121 5.17 0.94 -5.22
CA ASN A 121 4.91 -0.02 -4.14
C ASN A 121 3.93 -1.12 -4.55
N GLY A 122 2.95 -0.81 -5.40
CA GLY A 122 2.06 -1.81 -5.99
C GLY A 122 2.79 -2.75 -6.96
N GLY A 123 3.80 -2.26 -7.68
CA GLY A 123 4.71 -3.08 -8.48
C GLY A 123 5.44 -4.12 -7.62
N TYR A 124 5.97 -3.73 -6.47
CA TYR A 124 6.58 -4.66 -5.52
C TYR A 124 5.57 -5.67 -4.95
N ALA A 125 4.33 -5.26 -4.71
CA ALA A 125 3.30 -6.18 -4.24
C ALA A 125 2.94 -7.23 -5.31
N LEU A 126 2.82 -6.84 -6.57
CA LEU A 126 2.61 -7.76 -7.71
C LEU A 126 3.78 -8.72 -7.88
N GLN A 127 5.01 -8.23 -7.75
CA GLN A 127 6.21 -9.05 -7.81
C GLN A 127 6.23 -10.09 -6.68
N ALA A 128 6.00 -9.67 -5.44
CA ALA A 128 5.98 -10.58 -4.30
C ALA A 128 4.88 -11.64 -4.43
N LEU A 129 3.70 -11.29 -4.97
CA LEU A 129 2.65 -12.23 -5.25
C LEU A 129 3.08 -13.24 -6.34
N ALA A 130 3.78 -12.78 -7.38
CA ALA A 130 4.29 -13.66 -8.45
C ALA A 130 5.33 -14.64 -7.91
N GLU A 131 6.29 -14.16 -7.11
CA GLU A 131 7.32 -14.95 -6.45
C GLU A 131 6.69 -16.01 -5.54
N PHE A 132 5.67 -15.61 -4.76
CA PHE A 132 4.96 -16.53 -3.88
C PHE A 132 4.26 -17.65 -4.66
N ILE A 133 3.58 -17.33 -5.77
CA ILE A 133 2.89 -18.32 -6.60
C ILE A 133 3.90 -19.25 -7.31
N ASP A 134 5.05 -18.72 -7.71
CA ASP A 134 6.11 -19.50 -8.36
C ASP A 134 6.76 -20.50 -7.38
N GLU A 135 7.03 -20.07 -6.15
CA GLU A 135 7.66 -20.87 -5.12
C GLU A 135 6.74 -21.95 -4.53
N TRP A 136 5.51 -21.57 -4.20
CA TRP A 136 4.57 -22.45 -3.49
C TRP A 136 3.60 -23.18 -4.41
N GLY A 137 3.47 -22.75 -5.69
CA GLY A 137 2.65 -23.38 -6.72
C GLY A 137 1.15 -23.27 -6.50
N ALA A 138 0.40 -23.61 -7.53
CA ALA A 138 -1.06 -23.59 -7.50
C ALA A 138 -1.68 -24.74 -6.66
N MET A 139 -0.87 -25.65 -6.11
CA MET A 139 -1.35 -26.90 -5.50
C MET A 139 -1.88 -26.76 -4.08
N GLU A 140 -1.52 -25.68 -3.35
CA GLU A 140 -1.94 -25.49 -1.94
C GLU A 140 -3.02 -24.42 -1.76
N MET A 141 -3.56 -23.90 -2.87
CA MET A 141 -4.61 -22.90 -2.80
C MET A 141 -5.95 -23.51 -2.43
N ASP A 142 -6.42 -23.22 -1.24
CA ASP A 142 -7.76 -23.59 -0.81
C ASP A 142 -8.85 -22.73 -1.49
N ALA A 143 -10.11 -23.10 -1.30
CA ALA A 143 -11.25 -22.38 -1.86
C ALA A 143 -11.31 -20.90 -1.40
N ALA A 144 -10.84 -20.59 -0.19
CA ALA A 144 -10.85 -19.24 0.35
C ALA A 144 -9.85 -18.34 -0.40
N CYS A 145 -8.65 -18.84 -0.70
CA CYS A 145 -7.65 -18.15 -1.53
C CYS A 145 -8.20 -17.85 -2.92
N ILE A 146 -8.84 -18.82 -3.56
CA ILE A 146 -9.43 -18.66 -4.90
C ILE A 146 -10.52 -17.59 -4.88
N ILE A 147 -11.45 -17.63 -3.91
CA ILE A 147 -12.54 -16.66 -3.78
C ILE A 147 -11.98 -15.25 -3.54
N THR A 148 -10.96 -15.12 -2.70
CA THR A 148 -10.36 -13.82 -2.40
C THR A 148 -9.67 -13.24 -3.63
N ALA A 149 -8.95 -14.06 -4.39
CA ALA A 149 -8.30 -13.66 -5.63
C ALA A 149 -9.33 -13.24 -6.70
N GLU A 150 -10.41 -14.00 -6.86
CA GLU A 150 -11.49 -13.68 -7.80
C GLU A 150 -12.17 -12.35 -7.46
N ARG A 151 -12.39 -12.06 -6.16
CA ARG A 151 -12.89 -10.75 -5.70
C ARG A 151 -11.91 -9.61 -6.00
N ALA A 152 -10.61 -9.89 -5.98
CA ALA A 152 -9.56 -8.95 -6.37
C ALA A 152 -9.38 -8.83 -7.90
N GLY A 153 -10.20 -9.53 -8.70
CA GLY A 153 -10.07 -9.59 -10.16
C GLY A 153 -8.92 -10.46 -10.67
N ILE A 154 -8.28 -11.21 -9.77
CA ILE A 154 -7.15 -12.10 -10.10
C ILE A 154 -7.67 -13.53 -10.28
N LYS A 155 -7.62 -14.04 -11.51
CA LYS A 155 -8.02 -15.42 -11.85
C LYS A 155 -6.86 -16.37 -11.54
N LEU A 156 -6.64 -16.73 -10.29
CA LEU A 156 -5.49 -17.57 -9.86
C LEU A 156 -5.32 -18.87 -10.66
N ARG A 157 -6.42 -19.51 -11.08
CA ARG A 157 -6.35 -20.75 -11.88
C ARG A 157 -5.78 -20.56 -13.28
N THR A 158 -5.80 -19.34 -13.80
CA THR A 158 -5.35 -18.99 -15.15
C THR A 158 -4.25 -17.94 -15.16
N THR A 159 -4.01 -17.29 -14.01
CA THR A 159 -2.97 -16.28 -13.86
C THR A 159 -1.64 -16.97 -13.62
N LEU A 160 -0.77 -16.93 -14.60
CA LEU A 160 0.59 -17.42 -14.47
C LEU A 160 1.44 -16.39 -13.73
N PRO A 161 2.45 -16.80 -12.95
CA PRO A 161 3.42 -15.88 -12.35
C PRO A 161 3.97 -14.88 -13.36
N THR A 162 4.25 -15.33 -14.57
CA THR A 162 4.72 -14.47 -15.69
C THR A 162 3.81 -13.27 -15.96
N SER A 163 2.48 -13.44 -15.90
CA SER A 163 1.55 -12.31 -16.13
C SER A 163 1.59 -11.29 -14.99
N LEU A 164 1.84 -11.72 -13.76
CA LEU A 164 2.01 -10.81 -12.62
C LEU A 164 3.35 -10.07 -12.70
N TYR A 165 4.44 -10.75 -13.10
CA TYR A 165 5.73 -10.10 -13.37
C TYR A 165 5.62 -9.05 -14.48
N MET A 166 4.89 -9.36 -15.56
CA MET A 166 4.63 -8.40 -16.63
C MET A 166 3.82 -7.20 -16.14
N ALA A 167 2.79 -7.41 -15.32
CA ALA A 167 2.03 -6.32 -14.71
C ALA A 167 2.90 -5.45 -13.81
N ALA A 168 3.75 -6.05 -12.97
CA ALA A 168 4.72 -5.33 -12.15
C ALA A 168 5.69 -4.50 -13.01
N ALA A 169 6.24 -5.09 -14.06
CA ALA A 169 7.14 -4.41 -14.99
C ALA A 169 6.46 -3.20 -15.66
N MET A 170 5.21 -3.32 -16.09
CA MET A 170 4.43 -2.20 -16.65
C MET A 170 4.23 -1.07 -15.64
N TRP A 171 4.04 -1.38 -14.36
CA TRP A 171 3.92 -0.37 -13.32
C TRP A 171 5.25 0.34 -13.07
N PHE A 172 6.37 -0.40 -13.01
CA PHE A 172 7.71 0.18 -12.88
C PHE A 172 8.09 1.04 -14.09
N GLU A 173 7.72 0.62 -15.30
CA GLU A 173 7.96 1.42 -16.50
C GLU A 173 7.24 2.79 -16.42
N GLN A 174 6.01 2.83 -15.95
CA GLN A 174 5.30 4.09 -15.73
C GLN A 174 5.99 4.98 -14.67
N VAL A 175 6.59 4.38 -13.63
CA VAL A 175 7.38 5.13 -12.64
C VAL A 175 8.60 5.77 -13.28
N ILE A 176 9.37 5.00 -14.06
CA ILE A 176 10.57 5.49 -14.75
C ILE A 176 10.21 6.64 -15.70
N GLN A 177 9.21 6.44 -16.55
CA GLN A 177 8.74 7.48 -17.49
C GLN A 177 8.28 8.74 -16.75
N GLY A 178 7.55 8.59 -15.65
CA GLY A 178 7.12 9.72 -14.82
C GLY A 178 8.28 10.48 -14.18
N GLN A 179 9.28 9.77 -13.67
CA GLN A 179 10.49 10.39 -13.11
C GLN A 179 11.33 11.11 -14.16
N GLU A 180 11.46 10.54 -15.35
CA GLU A 180 12.15 11.20 -16.48
C GLU A 180 11.49 12.52 -16.87
N LEU A 181 10.14 12.55 -16.93
CA LEU A 181 9.39 13.77 -17.22
C LEU A 181 9.60 14.85 -16.15
N VAL A 182 9.61 14.47 -14.87
CA VAL A 182 9.91 15.39 -13.76
C VAL A 182 11.31 15.98 -13.88
N LEU A 183 12.31 15.14 -14.20
CA LEU A 183 13.69 15.57 -14.39
C LEU A 183 13.83 16.50 -15.59
N GLN A 184 13.19 16.21 -16.71
CA GLN A 184 13.18 17.08 -17.89
C GLN A 184 12.62 18.45 -17.60
N GLN A 185 11.49 18.54 -16.87
CA GLN A 185 10.92 19.83 -16.46
C GLN A 185 11.85 20.61 -15.53
N ALA A 186 12.47 19.93 -14.55
CA ALA A 186 13.43 20.57 -13.65
C ALA A 186 14.62 21.15 -14.44
N LEU A 187 15.13 20.43 -15.43
CA LEU A 187 16.22 20.89 -16.29
C LEU A 187 15.80 22.12 -17.12
N VAL A 188 14.61 22.11 -17.72
CA VAL A 188 14.07 23.26 -18.46
C VAL A 188 13.94 24.48 -17.55
N SER A 189 13.46 24.30 -16.32
CA SER A 189 13.32 25.39 -15.33
C SER A 189 14.68 26.00 -14.92
N ILE A 190 15.75 25.20 -14.87
CA ILE A 190 17.10 25.66 -14.53
C ILE A 190 17.77 26.36 -15.73
N THR A 191 17.46 25.93 -16.95
CA THR A 191 18.09 26.44 -18.17
C THR A 191 17.36 27.66 -18.76
N ASP A 192 16.16 27.97 -18.30
CA ASP A 192 15.42 29.17 -18.74
C ASP A 192 15.98 30.43 -18.07
N PRO A 193 16.70 31.30 -18.81
CA PRO A 193 17.30 32.49 -18.26
C PRO A 193 16.28 33.53 -17.72
N ASN A 194 14.99 33.39 -18.09
CA ASN A 194 13.94 34.28 -17.64
C ASN A 194 13.34 33.91 -16.27
N LEU A 195 13.55 32.67 -15.82
CA LEU A 195 13.08 32.20 -14.51
C LEU A 195 14.12 32.39 -13.40
N SER A 196 15.41 32.58 -13.73
CA SER A 196 16.49 32.76 -12.74
C SER A 196 16.54 34.14 -12.08
N LEU A 197 15.65 35.10 -12.46
CA LEU A 197 15.65 36.48 -11.98
C LEU A 197 14.53 36.81 -10.97
N ILE A 198 13.76 35.84 -10.54
CA ILE A 198 12.70 36.08 -9.55
C ILE A 198 13.01 35.21 -8.33
N HIS A 199 13.90 35.64 -7.50
CA HIS A 199 14.03 35.39 -6.04
C HIS A 199 15.51 35.42 -5.62
N ILE A 200 16.03 36.65 -5.44
CA ILE A 200 17.00 36.94 -4.40
C ILE A 200 16.42 38.07 -3.57
#